data_1fe878d894090ec28f6089f18c66490a
#
_entry.id   1fe878d894090ec28f6089f18c66490a
#
_cell.length_a   1.000
_cell.length_b   1.000
_cell.length_c   1.000
_cell.angle_alpha   90.00
_cell.angle_beta   90.00
_cell.angle_gamma   90.00
#
_symmetry.space_group_name_H-M   'P 1'
#
loop_
_entity.id
_entity.type
_entity.pdbx_description
1 polymer ?
#
loop_
_entity_poly.entity_id
_entity_poly.type
_entity_poly.pdbx_seq_one_letter_code
_entity_poly.pdbx_strand_id
1 'polypeptide(L)'
;MKVNIKKLRENAIIPARGSTSAAGCDLYACLNHRGDYTIQPNQTVKVNTGIAVEIPEGYFGAIFARSGLATNKGLRPANCVGVVDSDYRGEIIVALHNDTNTKQTFCDGERIAQLVLIPYLPVEFCEVDELNETVRGAGGFGSTGTSSFATKETEYEQLSLFND
;
A
#
# COMPACT_ATOMS: atom_id res chain seq x y z
N MET A 1 2.96 21.57 -4.29
CA MET A 1 2.80 21.52 -2.84
C MET A 1 4.18 21.37 -2.20
N LYS A 2 4.50 22.13 -1.15
CA LYS A 2 5.69 21.93 -0.30
C LYS A 2 5.26 21.21 0.97
N VAL A 3 6.08 20.25 1.42
CA VAL A 3 5.84 19.44 2.62
C VAL A 3 7.10 19.49 3.47
N ASN A 4 6.93 19.85 4.74
CA ASN A 4 8.04 19.92 5.67
C ASN A 4 8.50 18.51 6.05
N ILE A 5 9.81 18.32 6.14
CA ILE A 5 10.42 17.06 6.51
C ILE A 5 11.60 17.33 7.46
N LYS A 6 11.73 16.48 8.47
CA LYS A 6 12.81 16.52 9.43
C LYS A 6 13.63 15.25 9.37
N LYS A 7 14.94 15.35 9.22
CA LYS A 7 15.86 14.24 9.48
C LYS A 7 16.00 14.06 10.99
N LEU A 8 15.78 12.85 11.45
CA LEU A 8 15.93 12.44 12.86
C LEU A 8 17.30 11.79 13.10
N ARG A 9 17.99 11.42 12.01
CA ARG A 9 19.33 10.82 12.02
C ARG A 9 20.18 11.43 10.91
N GLU A 10 21.48 11.50 11.14
CA GLU A 10 22.42 12.15 10.24
C GLU A 10 22.49 11.44 8.87
N ASN A 11 22.46 10.09 8.87
CA ASN A 11 22.47 9.25 7.67
C ASN A 11 21.10 9.11 6.99
N ALA A 12 20.02 9.72 7.52
CA ALA A 12 18.71 9.66 6.88
C ALA A 12 18.73 10.33 5.50
N ILE A 13 18.02 9.73 4.54
CA ILE A 13 17.92 10.23 3.16
C ILE A 13 16.53 10.84 2.97
N ILE A 14 16.49 12.05 2.43
CA ILE A 14 15.22 12.72 2.10
C ILE A 14 14.56 11.97 0.93
N PRO A 15 13.27 11.63 1.03
CA PRO A 15 12.53 10.96 -0.04
C PRO A 15 12.62 11.71 -1.37
N ALA A 16 12.88 10.97 -2.43
CA ALA A 16 13.03 11.53 -3.76
C ALA A 16 12.15 10.76 -4.76
N ARG A 17 11.68 11.47 -5.78
CA ARG A 17 10.99 10.84 -6.91
C ARG A 17 11.98 10.16 -7.84
N GLY A 18 11.64 8.97 -8.33
CA GLY A 18 12.44 8.27 -9.33
C GLY A 18 12.45 8.95 -10.72
N SER A 19 11.40 9.74 -11.00
CA SER A 19 11.28 10.59 -12.20
C SER A 19 10.45 11.82 -11.89
N THR A 20 10.45 12.83 -12.77
CA THR A 20 9.68 14.07 -12.61
C THR A 20 8.17 13.83 -12.48
N SER A 21 7.64 12.78 -13.14
CA SER A 21 6.22 12.42 -13.15
C SER A 21 5.87 11.28 -12.20
N ALA A 22 6.84 10.78 -11.41
CA ALA A 22 6.55 9.74 -10.42
C ALA A 22 5.61 10.28 -9.33
N ALA A 23 4.55 9.53 -9.01
CA ALA A 23 3.63 9.87 -7.91
C ALA A 23 4.29 9.60 -6.54
N GLY A 24 5.07 8.51 -6.44
CA GLY A 24 5.72 8.09 -5.21
C GLY A 24 7.11 8.72 -5.02
N CYS A 25 7.44 9.01 -3.77
CA CYS A 25 8.78 9.35 -3.33
C CYS A 25 9.38 8.14 -2.61
N ASP A 26 10.57 7.70 -3.04
CA ASP A 26 11.24 6.55 -2.44
C ASP A 26 11.58 6.79 -0.96
N LEU A 27 11.28 5.81 -0.12
CA LEU A 27 11.69 5.73 1.29
C LEU A 27 12.91 4.81 1.41
N TYR A 28 13.90 5.26 2.18
CA TYR A 28 15.20 4.61 2.30
C TYR A 28 15.35 3.99 3.68
N ALA A 29 15.96 2.82 3.75
CA ALA A 29 16.39 2.24 5.01
C ALA A 29 17.43 3.14 5.68
N CYS A 30 17.27 3.40 6.98
CA CYS A 30 18.21 4.15 7.79
C CYS A 30 18.63 3.27 8.98
N LEU A 31 19.68 2.48 8.78
CA LEU A 31 20.18 1.52 9.76
C LEU A 31 21.16 2.19 10.73
N ASN A 32 21.31 1.62 11.94
CA ASN A 32 22.27 2.08 12.93
C ASN A 32 23.72 1.65 12.62
N HIS A 33 23.89 0.80 11.61
CA HIS A 33 25.19 0.28 11.18
C HIS A 33 25.25 0.23 9.66
N ARG A 34 26.45 0.37 9.11
CA ARG A 34 26.71 0.13 7.69
C ARG A 34 26.79 -1.38 7.47
N GLY A 35 26.07 -1.88 6.49
CA GLY A 35 26.05 -3.28 6.10
C GLY A 35 24.66 -3.80 5.79
N ASP A 36 24.59 -5.10 5.54
CA ASP A 36 23.36 -5.76 5.15
C ASP A 36 22.52 -6.11 6.38
N TYR A 37 21.22 -5.98 6.23
CA TYR A 37 20.23 -6.50 7.14
C TYR A 37 19.50 -7.69 6.51
N THR A 38 19.42 -8.80 7.22
CA THR A 38 18.79 -10.03 6.71
C THR A 38 17.41 -10.23 7.33
N ILE A 39 16.41 -10.46 6.48
CA ILE A 39 15.06 -10.86 6.88
C ILE A 39 14.88 -12.35 6.58
N GLN A 40 14.57 -13.13 7.62
CA GLN A 40 14.32 -14.56 7.45
C GLN A 40 13.03 -14.81 6.66
N PRO A 41 12.83 -16.02 6.10
CA PRO A 41 11.57 -16.41 5.48
C PRO A 41 10.36 -16.14 6.38
N ASN A 42 9.31 -15.54 5.83
CA ASN A 42 8.06 -15.20 6.52
C ASN A 42 8.23 -14.29 7.76
N GLN A 43 9.35 -13.58 7.87
CA GLN A 43 9.63 -12.64 8.95
C GLN A 43 9.21 -11.23 8.57
N THR A 44 8.70 -10.49 9.56
CA THR A 44 8.49 -9.04 9.47
C THR A 44 9.49 -8.32 10.37
N VAL A 45 10.11 -7.27 9.84
CA VAL A 45 11.02 -6.39 10.60
C VAL A 45 10.58 -4.93 10.46
N LYS A 46 10.77 -4.16 11.51
CA LYS A 46 10.56 -2.70 11.49
C LYS A 46 11.84 -2.02 11.02
N VAL A 47 11.77 -1.38 9.86
CA VAL A 47 12.89 -0.67 9.26
C VAL A 47 12.68 0.84 9.43
N ASN A 48 13.59 1.47 10.14
CA ASN A 48 13.62 2.91 10.32
C ASN A 48 13.98 3.63 9.03
N THR A 49 13.40 4.79 8.77
CA THR A 49 13.76 5.67 7.64
C THR A 49 14.54 6.90 8.07
N GLY A 50 14.62 7.16 9.37
CA GLY A 50 15.32 8.30 9.93
C GLY A 50 14.64 9.65 9.65
N ILE A 51 13.40 9.68 9.19
CA ILE A 51 12.68 10.91 8.83
C ILE A 51 11.32 11.01 9.52
N ALA A 52 10.90 12.24 9.80
CA ALA A 52 9.53 12.59 10.14
C ALA A 52 9.00 13.63 9.13
N VAL A 53 7.72 13.50 8.76
CA VAL A 53 7.08 14.32 7.73
C VAL A 53 5.87 15.04 8.30
N GLU A 54 5.72 16.32 8.01
CA GLU A 54 4.54 17.10 8.35
C GLU A 54 3.56 17.07 7.17
N ILE A 55 2.68 16.08 7.17
CA ILE A 55 1.67 15.89 6.12
C ILE A 55 0.59 16.96 6.30
N PRO A 56 0.20 17.68 5.21
CA PRO A 56 -0.85 18.70 5.30
C PRO A 56 -2.20 18.09 5.66
N GLU A 57 -3.01 18.86 6.39
CA GLU A 57 -4.40 18.51 6.69
C GLU A 57 -5.19 18.22 5.40
N GLY A 58 -6.11 17.26 5.43
CA GLY A 58 -6.85 16.75 4.25
C GLY A 58 -6.07 15.75 3.40
N TYR A 59 -4.84 15.38 3.81
CA TYR A 59 -4.02 14.36 3.17
C TYR A 59 -3.51 13.36 4.19
N PHE A 60 -3.26 12.14 3.74
CA PHE A 60 -2.48 11.15 4.47
C PHE A 60 -1.32 10.66 3.63
N GLY A 61 -0.30 10.13 4.28
CA GLY A 61 0.82 9.47 3.63
C GLY A 61 0.54 7.99 3.45
N ALA A 62 0.39 7.53 2.21
CA ALA A 62 0.25 6.13 1.88
C ALA A 62 1.63 5.54 1.58
N ILE A 63 2.03 4.53 2.35
CA ILE A 63 3.29 3.81 2.15
C ILE A 63 3.01 2.54 1.36
N PHE A 64 3.49 2.48 0.14
CA PHE A 64 3.33 1.36 -0.79
C PHE A 64 4.62 0.57 -0.95
N ALA A 65 4.45 -0.69 -1.38
CA ALA A 65 5.57 -1.48 -1.87
C ALA A 65 6.18 -0.83 -3.12
N ARG A 66 7.49 -1.04 -3.32
CA ARG A 66 8.13 -0.79 -4.62
C ARG A 66 7.98 -2.05 -5.47
N SER A 67 7.52 -1.89 -6.70
CA SER A 67 7.23 -3.01 -7.62
C SER A 67 8.41 -3.97 -7.75
N GLY A 68 9.61 -3.47 -8.04
CA GLY A 68 10.80 -4.30 -8.20
C GLY A 68 11.20 -5.04 -6.92
N LEU A 69 11.02 -4.42 -5.74
CA LEU A 69 11.34 -5.07 -4.46
C LEU A 69 10.33 -6.20 -4.16
N ALA A 70 9.05 -5.92 -4.35
CA ALA A 70 7.98 -6.88 -4.10
C ALA A 70 8.03 -8.06 -5.07
N THR A 71 8.20 -7.81 -6.38
CA THR A 71 8.16 -8.86 -7.39
C THR A 71 9.44 -9.69 -7.49
N ASN A 72 10.61 -9.07 -7.29
CA ASN A 72 11.89 -9.76 -7.49
C ASN A 72 12.47 -10.34 -6.18
N LYS A 73 12.22 -9.66 -5.05
CA LYS A 73 12.73 -10.08 -3.73
C LYS A 73 11.63 -10.57 -2.78
N GLY A 74 10.35 -10.45 -3.15
CA GLY A 74 9.23 -10.77 -2.25
C GLY A 74 9.19 -9.93 -0.98
N LEU A 75 9.78 -8.73 -1.00
CA LEU A 75 9.80 -7.81 0.14
C LEU A 75 8.76 -6.72 -0.05
N ARG A 76 7.84 -6.61 0.87
CA ARG A 76 6.77 -5.60 0.87
C ARG A 76 6.42 -5.10 2.26
N PRO A 77 5.72 -3.96 2.39
CA PRO A 77 5.12 -3.59 3.67
C PRO A 77 4.14 -4.67 4.16
N ALA A 78 4.26 -5.06 5.44
CA ALA A 78 3.43 -6.11 6.03
C ALA A 78 1.94 -5.75 6.08
N ASN A 79 1.62 -4.48 6.24
CA ASN A 79 0.27 -3.92 6.24
C ASN A 79 -0.29 -3.62 4.84
N CYS A 80 0.34 -4.11 3.77
CA CYS A 80 0.02 -3.85 2.37
C CYS A 80 0.13 -2.36 1.99
N VAL A 81 -0.59 -1.48 2.68
CA VAL A 81 -0.47 -0.01 2.62
C VAL A 81 -0.33 0.54 4.03
N GLY A 82 0.77 1.23 4.30
CA GLY A 82 0.94 1.96 5.55
C GLY A 82 0.18 3.28 5.49
N VAL A 83 -0.51 3.65 6.57
CA VAL A 83 -1.20 4.93 6.69
C VAL A 83 -0.43 5.80 7.68
N VAL A 84 -0.06 7.00 7.26
CA VAL A 84 0.58 8.03 8.08
C VAL A 84 -0.36 9.23 8.13
N ASP A 85 -0.93 9.48 9.28
CA ASP A 85 -1.90 10.55 9.48
C ASP A 85 -1.25 11.95 9.44
N SER A 86 -2.05 12.97 9.14
CA SER A 86 -1.57 14.35 9.02
C SER A 86 -1.05 14.93 10.34
N ASP A 87 -1.52 14.43 11.48
CA ASP A 87 -1.08 14.84 12.83
C ASP A 87 0.08 13.99 13.38
N TYR A 88 0.52 12.95 12.68
CA TYR A 88 1.68 12.15 13.09
C TYR A 88 2.98 12.92 12.90
N ARG A 89 3.81 12.99 13.95
CA ARG A 89 5.12 13.69 13.95
C ARG A 89 6.27 12.75 14.31
N GLY A 90 6.00 11.44 14.44
CA GLY A 90 7.03 10.45 14.73
C GLY A 90 7.83 10.04 13.49
N GLU A 91 8.82 9.19 13.70
CA GLU A 91 9.61 8.60 12.63
C GLU A 91 8.73 7.71 11.73
N ILE A 92 8.84 7.86 10.42
CA ILE A 92 8.26 6.89 9.48
C ILE A 92 9.05 5.60 9.56
N ILE A 93 8.36 4.51 9.93
CA ILE A 93 8.94 3.17 10.06
C ILE A 93 8.19 2.24 9.10
N VAL A 94 8.93 1.52 8.26
CA VAL A 94 8.37 0.53 7.34
C VAL A 94 8.45 -0.86 7.98
N ALA A 95 7.30 -1.49 8.21
CA ALA A 95 7.24 -2.89 8.60
C ALA A 95 7.43 -3.76 7.35
N LEU A 96 8.67 -4.14 7.05
CA LEU A 96 9.03 -4.90 5.85
C LEU A 96 8.90 -6.40 6.09
N HIS A 97 8.13 -7.08 5.25
CA HIS A 97 7.87 -8.52 5.32
C HIS A 97 8.53 -9.25 4.16
N ASN A 98 9.09 -10.43 4.45
CA ASN A 98 9.64 -11.34 3.46
C ASN A 98 8.62 -12.46 3.17
N ASP A 99 7.97 -12.41 2.00
CA ASP A 99 6.99 -13.40 1.55
C ASP A 99 7.61 -14.66 0.93
N THR A 100 8.95 -14.76 0.91
CA THR A 100 9.64 -15.87 0.26
C THR A 100 10.08 -16.95 1.25
N ASN A 101 10.46 -18.11 0.72
CA ASN A 101 11.04 -19.22 1.50
C ASN A 101 12.55 -19.11 1.66
N THR A 102 13.17 -18.00 1.21
CA THR A 102 14.60 -17.75 1.29
C THR A 102 14.89 -16.46 2.07
N LYS A 103 16.09 -16.36 2.63
CA LYS A 103 16.56 -15.15 3.26
C LYS A 103 16.65 -14.02 2.23
N GLN A 104 16.15 -12.84 2.59
CA GLN A 104 16.29 -11.63 1.79
C GLN A 104 17.13 -10.61 2.53
N THR A 105 17.87 -9.80 1.78
CA THR A 105 18.74 -8.78 2.35
C THR A 105 18.44 -7.40 1.75
N PHE A 106 18.66 -6.37 2.56
CA PHE A 106 18.74 -4.98 2.14
C PHE A 106 19.83 -4.27 2.95
N CYS A 107 20.35 -3.16 2.45
CA CYS A 107 21.40 -2.40 3.09
C CYS A 107 20.94 -1.00 3.51
N ASP A 108 21.78 -0.33 4.32
CA ASP A 108 21.60 1.07 4.67
C ASP A 108 21.53 1.94 3.42
N GLY A 109 20.56 2.86 3.34
CA GLY A 109 20.31 3.70 2.17
C GLY A 109 19.61 2.99 1.00
N GLU A 110 19.24 1.71 1.10
CA GLU A 110 18.46 1.04 0.06
C GLU A 110 16.99 1.51 0.09
N ARG A 111 16.38 1.63 -1.09
CA ARG A 111 14.98 2.01 -1.26
C ARG A 111 14.07 0.84 -0.90
N ILE A 112 13.33 0.94 0.21
CA ILE A 112 12.54 -0.15 0.79
C ILE A 112 11.02 -0.02 0.58
N ALA A 113 10.53 1.18 0.32
CA ALA A 113 9.12 1.49 0.09
C ALA A 113 9.00 2.80 -0.71
N GLN A 114 7.78 3.24 -0.96
CA GLN A 114 7.50 4.55 -1.53
C GLN A 114 6.33 5.22 -0.80
N LEU A 115 6.43 6.54 -0.62
CA LEU A 115 5.44 7.40 0.01
C LEU A 115 4.68 8.16 -1.07
N VAL A 116 3.35 8.11 -1.03
CA VAL A 116 2.44 8.93 -1.84
C VAL A 116 1.53 9.72 -0.92
N LEU A 117 1.37 11.01 -1.14
CA LEU A 117 0.38 11.80 -0.43
C LEU A 117 -0.96 11.71 -1.17
N ILE A 118 -1.99 11.28 -0.46
CA ILE A 118 -3.34 11.06 -1.00
C ILE A 118 -4.32 11.91 -0.22
N PRO A 119 -5.21 12.68 -0.91
CA PRO A 119 -6.28 13.40 -0.24
C PRO A 119 -7.32 12.41 0.29
N TYR A 120 -7.99 12.76 1.40
CA TYR A 120 -9.10 12.00 1.93
C TYR A 120 -10.26 12.92 2.30
N LEU A 121 -11.45 12.35 2.35
CA LEU A 121 -12.63 13.05 2.86
C LEU A 121 -12.79 12.72 4.35
N PRO A 122 -12.83 13.72 5.24
CA PRO A 122 -13.23 13.49 6.62
C PRO A 122 -14.69 13.06 6.62
N VAL A 123 -14.98 11.92 7.24
CA VAL A 123 -16.32 11.37 7.32
C VAL A 123 -16.75 11.26 8.78
N GLU A 124 -18.03 11.54 9.04
CA GLU A 124 -18.69 11.26 10.29
C GLU A 124 -19.70 10.12 10.04
N PHE A 125 -19.60 9.05 10.79
CA PHE A 125 -20.52 7.93 10.68
C PHE A 125 -21.76 8.20 11.53
N CYS A 126 -22.94 8.14 10.90
CA CYS A 126 -24.23 8.21 11.59
C CYS A 126 -24.86 6.81 11.58
N GLU A 127 -25.14 6.27 12.75
CA GLU A 127 -25.85 5.01 12.89
C GLU A 127 -27.31 5.19 12.47
N VAL A 128 -27.78 4.30 11.62
CA VAL A 128 -29.17 4.26 11.14
C VAL A 128 -29.69 2.82 11.22
N ASP A 129 -31.00 2.66 11.38
CA ASP A 129 -31.63 1.33 11.46
C ASP A 129 -31.60 0.62 10.10
N GLU A 130 -31.71 1.35 8.99
CA GLU A 130 -31.74 0.80 7.64
C GLU A 130 -30.93 1.65 6.66
N LEU A 131 -30.28 0.98 5.70
CA LEU A 131 -29.61 1.61 4.57
C LEU A 131 -30.53 1.62 3.34
N ASN A 132 -30.30 2.58 2.45
CA ASN A 132 -31.04 2.65 1.19
C ASN A 132 -30.80 1.38 0.35
N GLU A 133 -31.87 0.90 -0.30
CA GLU A 133 -31.78 -0.21 -1.24
C GLU A 133 -31.02 0.18 -2.50
N THR A 134 -30.27 -0.80 -3.06
CA THR A 134 -29.57 -0.65 -4.32
C THR A 134 -29.75 -1.90 -5.17
N VAL A 135 -29.57 -1.80 -6.50
CA VAL A 135 -29.62 -2.96 -7.41
C VAL A 135 -28.65 -4.06 -7.02
N ARG A 136 -27.50 -3.71 -6.48
CA ARG A 136 -26.50 -4.67 -6.01
C ARG A 136 -26.86 -5.29 -4.65
N GLY A 137 -27.54 -4.54 -3.78
CA GLY A 137 -27.85 -4.95 -2.41
C GLY A 137 -26.62 -5.44 -1.64
N ALA A 138 -26.71 -6.58 -0.98
CA ALA A 138 -25.64 -7.21 -0.22
C ALA A 138 -24.69 -8.07 -1.09
N GLY A 139 -24.81 -8.09 -2.40
CA GLY A 139 -23.99 -8.89 -3.29
C GLY A 139 -22.52 -8.53 -3.24
N GLY A 140 -21.66 -9.50 -2.86
CA GLY A 140 -20.20 -9.37 -2.77
C GLY A 140 -19.50 -10.63 -3.29
N PHE A 141 -18.16 -10.69 -3.19
CA PHE A 141 -17.31 -11.86 -3.43
C PHE A 141 -17.62 -12.64 -4.74
N GLY A 142 -17.79 -11.92 -5.85
CA GLY A 142 -18.04 -12.54 -7.15
C GLY A 142 -19.51 -12.62 -7.55
N SER A 143 -20.44 -11.94 -6.83
CA SER A 143 -21.87 -11.88 -7.19
C SER A 143 -22.14 -11.34 -8.59
N THR A 144 -21.16 -10.65 -9.22
CA THR A 144 -21.21 -10.13 -10.61
C THR A 144 -20.59 -11.08 -11.64
N GLY A 145 -20.22 -12.32 -11.23
CA GLY A 145 -19.55 -13.31 -12.08
C GLY A 145 -18.04 -13.08 -12.18
N THR A 146 -17.31 -14.13 -12.51
CA THR A 146 -15.84 -14.12 -12.64
C THR A 146 -15.36 -14.18 -14.09
N SER A 147 -16.27 -14.37 -15.07
CA SER A 147 -15.94 -14.56 -16.49
C SER A 147 -16.89 -13.78 -17.39
N SER A 148 -16.35 -13.10 -18.38
CA SER A 148 -17.12 -12.46 -19.45
C SER A 148 -17.80 -13.48 -20.41
N PHE A 149 -17.49 -14.77 -20.26
CA PHE A 149 -18.07 -15.84 -21.08
C PHE A 149 -19.30 -16.51 -20.45
N ALA A 150 -19.61 -16.24 -19.18
CA ALA A 150 -20.75 -16.83 -18.47
C ALA A 150 -22.12 -16.30 -18.90
N THR A 151 -22.19 -15.26 -19.71
CA THR A 151 -23.46 -14.62 -20.15
C THR A 151 -24.04 -15.17 -21.45
N LYS A 152 -23.38 -16.13 -22.13
CA LYS A 152 -23.90 -16.66 -23.39
C LYS A 152 -24.63 -18.01 -23.30
N GLU A 153 -24.48 -18.75 -22.21
CA GLU A 153 -25.15 -20.05 -22.10
C GLU A 153 -26.61 -19.98 -21.62
N THR A 154 -26.95 -18.95 -20.85
CA THR A 154 -28.32 -18.77 -20.33
C THR A 154 -29.33 -18.26 -21.37
N GLU A 155 -28.89 -17.61 -22.45
CA GLU A 155 -29.79 -17.18 -23.53
C GLU A 155 -30.16 -18.30 -24.50
N TYR A 156 -29.33 -19.32 -24.63
CA TYR A 156 -29.61 -20.47 -25.53
C TYR A 156 -30.57 -21.49 -24.91
N GLU A 157 -30.59 -21.69 -23.63
CA GLU A 157 -31.54 -22.59 -22.95
C GLU A 157 -32.96 -22.04 -22.91
N GLN A 158 -33.16 -20.73 -22.88
CA GLN A 158 -34.50 -20.13 -22.91
C GLN A 158 -35.13 -20.12 -24.32
N LEU A 159 -34.34 -20.18 -25.39
CA LEU A 159 -34.85 -20.22 -26.74
C LEU A 159 -35.22 -21.63 -27.21
N SER A 160 -34.74 -22.69 -26.54
CA SER A 160 -35.10 -24.07 -26.85
C SER A 160 -36.44 -24.54 -26.24
N LEU A 161 -36.99 -23.76 -25.28
CA LEU A 161 -38.26 -24.10 -24.62
C LEU A 161 -39.51 -23.53 -25.29
N PHE A 162 -39.35 -22.84 -26.42
CA PHE A 162 -40.48 -22.23 -27.18
C PHE A 162 -40.66 -22.74 -28.59
N ASN A 163 -39.99 -23.88 -28.94
CA ASN A 163 -40.16 -24.55 -30.23
C ASN A 163 -40.63 -26.00 -30.04
N ASP A 164 -41.80 -26.18 -29.46
CA ASP A 164 -42.66 -27.38 -29.62
C ASP A 164 -44.15 -26.94 -29.67
#